data_b7144099c3b8e9b95b14a6e66ab399f8
#
_entry.id   b7144099c3b8e9b95b14a6e66ab399f8
#
_cell.length_a   1.000
_cell.length_b   1.000
_cell.length_c   1.000
_cell.angle_alpha   90.00
_cell.angle_beta   90.00
_cell.angle_gamma   90.00
#
_symmetry.space_group_name_H-M   'P 1'
#
loop_
_entity.id
_entity.type
_entity.pdbx_description
1 polymer ?
#
loop_
_entity_poly.entity_id
_entity_poly.type
_entity_poly.pdbx_seq_one_letter_code
_entity_poly.pdbx_strand_id
1 'polypeptide(L)'
;MKLGILSQDIKLYSTSRLYKTAKKRGHETEVVSYLRCYMNIAKAKPRIFFQGREINFDVVIPRIAATWTFYGAAVVRQFELMGALSANSSASISRSRDKLRALQLIGNSGVEMPVTGYVHLSRDIESVLRTVGTPPYVIKLLEGTQGRGVVLTETMEAAISAIETMKKVDANILIQEFVSESSGQD
;
A
#
# COMPACT_ATOMS: atom_id res chain seq x y z
N MET A 1 7.72 -8.15 -26.85
CA MET A 1 8.24 -7.44 -25.69
C MET A 1 8.61 -8.48 -24.65
N LYS A 2 9.67 -8.21 -23.91
CA LYS A 2 10.09 -9.01 -22.75
C LYS A 2 9.41 -8.50 -21.49
N LEU A 3 8.54 -9.30 -20.88
CA LEU A 3 7.66 -8.91 -19.79
C LEU A 3 7.99 -9.67 -18.52
N GLY A 4 8.28 -8.95 -17.43
CA GLY A 4 8.50 -9.50 -16.10
C GLY A 4 7.28 -9.35 -15.20
N ILE A 5 6.76 -10.44 -14.63
CA ILE A 5 5.73 -10.38 -13.60
C ILE A 5 6.44 -10.56 -12.25
N LEU A 6 6.51 -9.48 -11.47
CA LEU A 6 7.17 -9.48 -10.16
C LEU A 6 6.20 -10.00 -9.10
N SER A 7 6.27 -11.29 -8.79
CA SER A 7 5.33 -11.96 -7.88
C SER A 7 6.06 -13.00 -7.03
N GLN A 8 5.51 -13.33 -5.87
CA GLN A 8 6.10 -14.36 -4.99
C GLN A 8 6.00 -15.77 -5.58
N ASP A 9 4.87 -16.07 -6.23
CA ASP A 9 4.60 -17.40 -6.76
C ASP A 9 3.75 -17.33 -8.03
N ILE A 10 4.11 -18.10 -9.05
CA ILE A 10 3.35 -18.28 -10.30
C ILE A 10 1.99 -18.98 -10.05
N LYS A 11 1.88 -19.77 -8.99
CA LYS A 11 0.64 -20.50 -8.63
C LYS A 11 -0.48 -19.59 -8.13
N LEU A 12 -0.16 -18.36 -7.71
CA LEU A 12 -1.18 -17.39 -7.33
C LEU A 12 -2.11 -17.12 -8.52
N TYR A 13 -3.42 -17.18 -8.29
CA TYR A 13 -4.43 -17.07 -9.35
C TYR A 13 -4.20 -15.88 -10.28
N SER A 14 -4.06 -14.67 -9.73
CA SER A 14 -3.85 -13.46 -10.53
C SER A 14 -2.52 -13.49 -11.31
N THR A 15 -1.45 -14.01 -10.72
CA THR A 15 -0.14 -14.14 -11.37
C THR A 15 -0.22 -15.13 -12.53
N SER A 16 -0.83 -16.29 -12.29
CA SER A 16 -1.04 -17.32 -13.34
C SER A 16 -1.89 -16.78 -14.51
N ARG A 17 -2.95 -16.03 -14.20
CA ARG A 17 -3.80 -15.41 -15.24
C ARG A 17 -3.04 -14.38 -16.06
N LEU A 18 -2.27 -13.49 -15.42
CA LEU A 18 -1.43 -12.51 -16.10
C LEU A 18 -0.40 -13.21 -17.01
N TYR A 19 0.29 -14.21 -16.49
CA TYR A 19 1.29 -14.98 -17.25
C TYR A 19 0.68 -15.63 -18.50
N LYS A 20 -0.42 -16.38 -18.32
CA LYS A 20 -1.11 -17.06 -19.45
C LYS A 20 -1.60 -16.05 -20.50
N THR A 21 -2.14 -14.91 -20.06
CA THR A 21 -2.65 -13.88 -20.97
C THR A 21 -1.52 -13.21 -21.75
N ALA A 22 -0.41 -12.89 -21.08
CA ALA A 22 0.76 -12.30 -21.73
C ALA A 22 1.36 -13.26 -22.80
N LYS A 23 1.51 -14.54 -22.45
CA LYS A 23 1.94 -15.59 -23.41
C LYS A 23 1.00 -15.71 -24.60
N LYS A 24 -0.32 -15.72 -24.37
CA LYS A 24 -1.33 -15.79 -25.46
C LYS A 24 -1.24 -14.58 -26.39
N ARG A 25 -0.82 -13.43 -25.88
CA ARG A 25 -0.60 -12.20 -26.67
C ARG A 25 0.78 -12.14 -27.36
N GLY A 26 1.58 -13.20 -27.29
CA GLY A 26 2.87 -13.30 -27.96
C GLY A 26 4.01 -12.58 -27.25
N HIS A 27 3.88 -12.28 -25.96
CA HIS A 27 4.98 -11.67 -25.18
C HIS A 27 5.94 -12.75 -24.63
N GLU A 28 7.22 -12.47 -24.68
CA GLU A 28 8.21 -13.23 -23.90
C GLU A 28 8.01 -12.88 -22.44
N THR A 29 7.49 -13.83 -21.65
CA THR A 29 7.03 -13.53 -20.30
C THR A 29 7.71 -14.44 -19.28
N GLU A 30 8.20 -13.84 -18.20
CA GLU A 30 8.77 -14.54 -17.06
C GLU A 30 8.11 -14.06 -15.75
N VAL A 31 7.89 -15.01 -14.81
CA VAL A 31 7.48 -14.71 -13.43
C VAL A 31 8.73 -14.75 -12.57
N VAL A 32 9.01 -13.63 -11.92
CA VAL A 32 10.21 -13.44 -11.10
C VAL A 32 9.78 -13.17 -9.66
N SER A 33 10.28 -14.00 -8.73
CA SER A 33 10.11 -13.71 -7.30
C SER A 33 10.96 -12.50 -6.93
N TYR A 34 10.29 -11.36 -6.72
CA TYR A 34 10.98 -10.14 -6.33
C TYR A 34 11.74 -10.27 -5.02
N LEU A 35 11.35 -11.18 -4.12
CA LEU A 35 12.06 -11.45 -2.86
C LEU A 35 13.42 -12.15 -3.07
N ARG A 36 13.63 -12.76 -4.24
CA ARG A 36 14.87 -13.44 -4.61
C ARG A 36 15.72 -12.60 -5.59
N CYS A 37 15.26 -11.41 -5.93
CA CYS A 37 16.07 -10.45 -6.67
C CYS A 37 17.11 -9.82 -5.74
N TYR A 38 18.26 -9.49 -6.28
CA TYR A 38 19.22 -8.61 -5.64
C TYR A 38 19.73 -7.58 -6.63
N MET A 39 20.08 -6.41 -6.11
CA MET A 39 20.37 -5.23 -6.91
C MET A 39 21.84 -4.85 -6.78
N ASN A 40 22.44 -4.43 -7.89
CA ASN A 40 23.72 -3.73 -7.87
C ASN A 40 23.44 -2.25 -8.18
N ILE A 41 23.80 -1.38 -7.23
CA ILE A 41 23.63 0.05 -7.32
C ILE A 41 24.99 0.65 -7.62
N ALA A 42 25.25 0.90 -8.90
CA ALA A 42 26.52 1.47 -9.38
C ALA A 42 26.24 2.70 -10.25
N LYS A 43 27.22 3.60 -10.34
CA LYS A 43 27.12 4.84 -11.12
C LYS A 43 26.73 4.53 -12.58
N ALA A 44 25.59 5.06 -13.03
CA ALA A 44 25.05 4.95 -14.39
C ALA A 44 24.86 3.50 -14.93
N LYS A 45 24.92 2.49 -14.08
CA LYS A 45 24.75 1.08 -14.48
C LYS A 45 23.95 0.31 -13.42
N PRO A 46 22.67 0.65 -13.18
CA PRO A 46 21.81 -0.11 -12.29
C PRO A 46 21.59 -1.52 -12.89
N ARG A 47 21.69 -2.57 -12.06
CA ARG A 47 21.48 -3.96 -12.49
C ARG A 47 20.65 -4.72 -11.46
N ILE A 48 19.90 -5.70 -11.95
CA ILE A 48 19.15 -6.66 -11.11
C ILE A 48 19.54 -8.07 -11.49
N PHE A 49 19.70 -8.90 -10.47
CA PHE A 49 20.02 -10.31 -10.59
C PHE A 49 18.91 -11.15 -9.97
N PHE A 50 18.62 -12.27 -10.60
CA PHE A 50 17.71 -13.30 -10.10
C PHE A 50 18.31 -14.67 -10.36
N GLN A 51 18.45 -15.48 -9.30
CA GLN A 51 19.06 -16.82 -9.40
C GLN A 51 20.45 -16.82 -10.07
N GLY A 52 21.31 -15.87 -9.74
CA GLY A 52 22.67 -15.77 -10.26
C GLY A 52 22.80 -15.16 -11.67
N ARG A 53 21.72 -14.89 -12.39
CA ARG A 53 21.76 -14.25 -13.70
C ARG A 53 21.25 -12.82 -13.65
N GLU A 54 21.84 -11.96 -14.46
CA GLU A 54 21.32 -10.62 -14.70
C GLU A 54 20.01 -10.70 -15.50
N ILE A 55 19.01 -9.94 -15.07
CA ILE A 55 17.69 -9.89 -15.73
C ILE A 55 17.34 -8.47 -16.14
N ASN A 56 16.71 -8.34 -17.29
CA ASN A 56 16.13 -7.11 -17.79
C ASN A 56 14.78 -7.41 -18.45
N PHE A 57 13.89 -6.42 -18.46
CA PHE A 57 12.57 -6.49 -19.07
C PHE A 57 12.25 -5.15 -19.75
N ASP A 58 11.47 -5.19 -20.82
CA ASP A 58 10.90 -3.98 -21.44
C ASP A 58 9.78 -3.42 -20.52
N VAL A 59 9.02 -4.34 -19.90
CA VAL A 59 7.89 -4.01 -19.04
C VAL A 59 7.88 -4.91 -17.82
N VAL A 60 7.56 -4.34 -16.66
CA VAL A 60 7.31 -5.10 -15.43
C VAL A 60 5.88 -4.90 -14.93
N ILE A 61 5.26 -5.97 -14.45
CA ILE A 61 3.96 -5.95 -13.77
C ILE A 61 4.18 -6.31 -12.30
N PRO A 62 4.17 -5.33 -11.40
CA PRO A 62 4.35 -5.56 -9.97
C PRO A 62 3.12 -6.23 -9.34
N ARG A 63 3.35 -7.32 -8.60
CA ARG A 63 2.40 -8.00 -7.73
C ARG A 63 2.97 -8.09 -6.32
N ILE A 64 3.20 -6.91 -5.73
CA ILE A 64 3.91 -6.77 -4.46
C ILE A 64 2.92 -6.94 -3.30
N ALA A 65 3.19 -7.88 -2.39
CA ALA A 65 2.42 -8.06 -1.17
C ALA A 65 2.65 -6.89 -0.19
N ALA A 66 1.63 -6.57 0.61
CA ALA A 66 1.69 -5.45 1.57
C ALA A 66 2.87 -5.55 2.53
N THR A 67 3.12 -6.74 3.07
CA THR A 67 4.22 -7.02 4.01
C THR A 67 5.62 -6.72 3.43
N TRP A 68 5.77 -6.77 2.11
CA TRP A 68 7.05 -6.63 1.42
C TRP A 68 7.14 -5.35 0.58
N THR A 69 6.32 -4.35 0.92
CA THR A 69 6.22 -3.09 0.15
C THR A 69 7.57 -2.41 -0.01
N PHE A 70 8.36 -2.27 1.05
CA PHE A 70 9.66 -1.60 1.00
C PHE A 70 10.59 -2.25 -0.04
N TYR A 71 10.82 -3.55 0.09
CA TYR A 71 11.73 -4.27 -0.80
C TYR A 71 11.18 -4.41 -2.21
N GLY A 72 9.88 -4.74 -2.33
CA GLY A 72 9.22 -4.85 -3.63
C GLY A 72 9.22 -3.55 -4.42
N ALA A 73 8.95 -2.42 -3.77
CA ALA A 73 9.03 -1.10 -4.41
C ALA A 73 10.48 -0.74 -4.80
N ALA A 74 11.48 -1.15 -4.00
CA ALA A 74 12.88 -0.96 -4.36
C ALA A 74 13.27 -1.74 -5.62
N VAL A 75 12.81 -3.00 -5.75
CA VAL A 75 13.03 -3.82 -6.96
C VAL A 75 12.36 -3.19 -8.17
N VAL A 76 11.11 -2.72 -8.04
CA VAL A 76 10.40 -2.02 -9.12
C VAL A 76 11.16 -0.77 -9.54
N ARG A 77 11.61 0.05 -8.60
CA ARG A 77 12.38 1.27 -8.86
C ARG A 77 13.67 0.97 -9.60
N GLN A 78 14.34 -0.13 -9.26
CA GLN A 78 15.56 -0.53 -9.95
C GLN A 78 15.28 -0.87 -11.42
N PHE A 79 14.18 -1.57 -11.72
CA PHE A 79 13.76 -1.81 -13.12
C PHE A 79 13.41 -0.50 -13.84
N GLU A 80 12.72 0.43 -13.18
CA GLU A 80 12.45 1.77 -13.73
C GLU A 80 13.74 2.51 -14.08
N LEU A 81 14.75 2.46 -13.19
CA LEU A 81 16.07 3.06 -13.44
C LEU A 81 16.84 2.37 -14.58
N MET A 82 16.56 1.10 -14.84
CA MET A 82 17.09 0.34 -15.98
C MET A 82 16.33 0.64 -17.29
N GLY A 83 15.29 1.48 -17.25
CA GLY A 83 14.48 1.88 -18.42
C GLY A 83 13.24 1.01 -18.67
N ALA A 84 12.92 0.07 -17.81
CA ALA A 84 11.70 -0.73 -17.93
C ALA A 84 10.46 0.11 -17.61
N LEU A 85 9.40 -0.05 -18.39
CA LEU A 85 8.08 0.48 -18.04
C LEU A 85 7.49 -0.35 -16.91
N SER A 86 6.94 0.30 -15.88
CA SER A 86 6.21 -0.38 -14.81
C SER A 86 4.71 -0.12 -14.92
N ALA A 87 3.89 -1.18 -14.87
CA ALA A 87 2.43 -1.06 -14.88
C ALA A 87 1.91 -0.24 -13.69
N ASN A 88 2.59 -0.35 -12.54
CA ASN A 88 2.40 0.51 -11.37
C ASN A 88 3.77 0.99 -10.92
N SER A 89 4.01 2.29 -10.91
CA SER A 89 5.31 2.82 -10.51
C SER A 89 5.66 2.50 -9.05
N SER A 90 6.95 2.41 -8.75
CA SER A 90 7.45 2.23 -7.39
C SER A 90 6.93 3.33 -6.45
N ALA A 91 6.83 4.56 -6.95
CA ALA A 91 6.28 5.69 -6.23
C ALA A 91 4.79 5.51 -5.93
N SER A 92 3.99 5.07 -6.91
CA SER A 92 2.55 4.80 -6.73
C SER A 92 2.31 3.66 -5.73
N ILE A 93 3.09 2.59 -5.81
CA ILE A 93 3.03 1.47 -4.85
C ILE A 93 3.31 1.98 -3.42
N SER A 94 4.36 2.76 -3.23
CA SER A 94 4.71 3.30 -1.91
C SER A 94 3.66 4.27 -1.38
N ARG A 95 3.12 5.15 -2.22
CA ARG A 95 2.07 6.11 -1.84
C ARG A 95 0.77 5.43 -1.44
N SER A 96 0.33 4.43 -2.22
CA SER A 96 -0.93 3.71 -1.93
C SER A 96 -0.85 2.81 -0.70
N ARG A 97 0.35 2.43 -0.26
CA ARG A 97 0.57 1.64 0.95
C ARG A 97 0.61 2.48 2.23
N ASP A 98 1.01 3.71 2.11
CA ASP A 98 0.97 4.70 3.18
C ASP A 98 -0.42 5.33 3.23
N LYS A 99 -1.27 4.82 4.13
CA LYS A 99 -2.67 5.25 4.23
C LYS A 99 -2.80 6.74 4.53
N LEU A 100 -1.97 7.28 5.42
CA LEU A 100 -2.02 8.69 5.77
C LEU A 100 -1.67 9.55 4.57
N ARG A 101 -0.60 9.23 3.88
CA ARG A 101 -0.18 9.93 2.67
C ARG A 101 -1.20 9.79 1.54
N ALA A 102 -1.81 8.61 1.38
CA ALA A 102 -2.86 8.39 0.38
C ALA A 102 -4.07 9.30 0.66
N LEU A 103 -4.53 9.37 1.92
CA LEU A 103 -5.63 10.24 2.34
C LEU A 103 -5.30 11.73 2.12
N GLN A 104 -4.09 12.17 2.47
CA GLN A 104 -3.65 13.56 2.23
C GLN A 104 -3.66 13.92 0.73
N LEU A 105 -3.22 12.99 -0.14
CA LEU A 105 -3.23 13.20 -1.59
C LEU A 105 -4.66 13.22 -2.16
N ILE A 106 -5.55 12.33 -1.69
CA ILE A 106 -6.96 12.28 -2.10
C ILE A 106 -7.67 13.56 -1.64
N GLY A 107 -7.49 13.96 -0.38
CA GLY A 107 -8.09 15.19 0.15
C GLY A 107 -7.71 16.46 -0.62
N ASN A 108 -6.50 16.48 -1.20
CA ASN A 108 -6.06 17.61 -2.06
C ASN A 108 -6.54 17.49 -3.51
N SER A 109 -7.18 16.40 -3.91
CA SER A 109 -7.61 16.17 -5.31
C SER A 109 -9.04 16.63 -5.60
N GLY A 110 -9.78 17.11 -4.60
CA GLY A 110 -11.18 17.52 -4.71
C GLY A 110 -12.17 16.35 -4.74
N VAL A 111 -11.70 15.12 -4.49
CA VAL A 111 -12.59 13.96 -4.33
C VAL A 111 -13.17 13.96 -2.91
N GLU A 112 -14.47 13.76 -2.80
CA GLU A 112 -15.15 13.63 -1.51
C GLU A 112 -14.60 12.42 -0.75
N MET A 113 -14.36 12.62 0.54
CA MET A 113 -13.87 11.57 1.43
C MET A 113 -14.33 11.83 2.86
N PRO A 114 -14.46 10.80 3.70
CA PRO A 114 -14.80 10.98 5.11
C PRO A 114 -13.80 11.90 5.80
N VAL A 115 -14.30 12.83 6.62
CA VAL A 115 -13.44 13.69 7.44
C VAL A 115 -12.51 12.81 8.27
N THR A 116 -11.22 13.06 8.16
CA THR A 116 -10.20 12.19 8.74
C THR A 116 -9.24 13.00 9.60
N GLY A 117 -9.09 12.60 10.84
CA GLY A 117 -8.11 13.12 11.79
C GLY A 117 -6.96 12.11 12.01
N TYR A 118 -5.78 12.65 12.29
CA TYR A 118 -4.62 11.88 12.74
C TYR A 118 -4.09 12.51 14.02
N VAL A 119 -3.83 11.69 15.04
CA VAL A 119 -3.30 12.16 16.33
C VAL A 119 -1.99 11.47 16.66
N HIS A 120 -0.99 12.27 17.00
CA HIS A 120 0.31 11.78 17.46
C HIS A 120 0.40 11.73 18.99
N LEU A 121 -0.01 12.77 19.68
CA LEU A 121 0.06 12.87 21.14
C LEU A 121 -1.31 12.62 21.79
N SER A 122 -1.34 11.82 22.86
CA SER A 122 -2.59 11.47 23.56
C SER A 122 -3.34 12.71 24.09
N ARG A 123 -2.64 13.77 24.50
CA ARG A 123 -3.26 15.02 24.96
C ARG A 123 -4.11 15.74 23.91
N ASP A 124 -3.92 15.43 22.62
CA ASP A 124 -4.59 16.10 21.53
C ASP A 124 -5.80 15.29 20.98
N ILE A 125 -6.09 14.10 21.57
CA ILE A 125 -7.14 13.18 21.11
C ILE A 125 -8.50 13.87 21.05
N GLU A 126 -8.91 14.52 22.13
CA GLU A 126 -10.21 15.20 22.21
C GLU A 126 -10.33 16.32 21.16
N SER A 127 -9.26 17.08 20.97
CA SER A 127 -9.22 18.15 19.97
C SER A 127 -9.38 17.60 18.55
N VAL A 128 -8.71 16.48 18.23
CA VAL A 128 -8.84 15.84 16.92
C VAL A 128 -10.24 15.25 16.72
N LEU A 129 -10.83 14.60 17.71
CA LEU A 129 -12.20 14.09 17.64
C LEU A 129 -13.20 15.21 17.31
N ARG A 130 -13.07 16.38 17.95
CA ARG A 130 -13.91 17.56 17.67
C ARG A 130 -13.74 18.07 16.24
N THR A 131 -12.56 17.96 15.65
CA THR A 131 -12.33 18.36 14.24
C THR A 131 -12.89 17.34 13.22
N VAL A 132 -12.98 16.08 13.61
CA VAL A 132 -13.59 15.03 12.77
C VAL A 132 -15.13 15.18 12.74
N GLY A 133 -15.73 15.63 13.82
CA GLY A 133 -17.17 15.87 13.89
C GLY A 133 -17.82 15.27 15.14
N THR A 134 -19.05 14.77 14.98
CA THR A 134 -19.82 14.12 16.05
C THR A 134 -19.74 12.59 15.96
N PRO A 135 -19.93 11.86 17.08
CA PRO A 135 -20.02 10.41 17.02
C PRO A 135 -21.18 9.93 16.11
N PRO A 136 -21.11 8.71 15.55
CA PRO A 136 -20.10 7.69 15.78
C PRO A 136 -18.78 7.98 15.07
N TYR A 137 -17.65 7.44 15.63
CA TYR A 137 -16.34 7.54 15.01
C TYR A 137 -15.82 6.18 14.58
N VAL A 138 -15.11 6.13 13.45
CA VAL A 138 -14.38 4.96 12.99
C VAL A 138 -12.90 5.13 13.27
N ILE A 139 -12.38 4.34 14.22
CA ILE A 139 -10.97 4.37 14.62
C ILE A 139 -10.25 3.26 13.87
N LYS A 140 -9.16 3.59 13.16
CA LYS A 140 -8.43 2.65 12.31
C LYS A 140 -6.94 2.66 12.64
N LEU A 141 -6.34 1.48 12.77
CA LEU A 141 -4.89 1.36 12.80
C LEU A 141 -4.29 1.69 11.42
N LEU A 142 -3.26 2.51 11.40
CA LEU A 142 -2.57 2.90 10.16
C LEU A 142 -1.93 1.67 9.49
N GLU A 143 -1.33 0.79 10.26
CA GLU A 143 -0.66 -0.43 9.79
C GLU A 143 -1.61 -1.63 9.63
N GLY A 144 -2.89 -1.50 9.99
CA GLY A 144 -3.90 -2.56 9.86
C GLY A 144 -4.19 -2.91 8.39
N THR A 145 -4.45 -4.19 8.11
CA THR A 145 -4.87 -4.69 6.79
C THR A 145 -6.13 -5.54 6.90
N GLN A 146 -6.95 -5.58 5.85
CA GLN A 146 -8.15 -6.44 5.76
C GLN A 146 -9.14 -6.23 6.92
N GLY A 147 -9.42 -4.98 7.28
CA GLY A 147 -10.36 -4.63 8.36
C GLY A 147 -9.88 -4.92 9.78
N ARG A 148 -8.68 -5.48 9.95
CA ARG A 148 -8.10 -5.68 11.29
C ARG A 148 -7.66 -4.35 11.89
N GLY A 149 -8.04 -4.11 13.15
CA GLY A 149 -7.73 -2.85 13.82
C GLY A 149 -8.66 -1.69 13.43
N VAL A 150 -9.92 -2.00 13.10
CA VAL A 150 -10.99 -1.01 12.91
C VAL A 150 -11.99 -1.17 14.06
N VAL A 151 -12.32 -0.06 14.71
CA VAL A 151 -13.29 0.00 15.82
C VAL A 151 -14.28 1.12 15.56
N LEU A 152 -15.56 0.82 15.66
CA LEU A 152 -16.64 1.81 15.69
C LEU A 152 -16.91 2.20 17.15
N THR A 153 -17.00 3.48 17.42
CA THR A 153 -17.29 4.02 18.75
C THR A 153 -18.45 5.01 18.69
N GLU A 154 -19.45 4.78 19.51
CA GLU A 154 -20.70 5.53 19.47
C GLU A 154 -20.70 6.79 20.34
N THR A 155 -19.67 6.96 21.18
CA THR A 155 -19.50 8.14 22.04
C THR A 155 -18.08 8.65 21.99
N MET A 156 -17.89 9.91 22.37
CA MET A 156 -16.57 10.53 22.47
C MET A 156 -15.71 9.85 23.54
N GLU A 157 -16.29 9.50 24.68
CA GLU A 157 -15.60 8.84 25.78
C GLU A 157 -15.10 7.45 25.38
N ALA A 158 -15.93 6.69 24.66
CA ALA A 158 -15.54 5.39 24.13
C ALA A 158 -14.40 5.53 23.10
N ALA A 159 -14.44 6.57 22.25
CA ALA A 159 -13.39 6.85 21.28
C ALA A 159 -12.06 7.20 21.98
N ILE A 160 -12.08 8.07 22.97
CA ILE A 160 -10.89 8.44 23.75
C ILE A 160 -10.27 7.19 24.39
N SER A 161 -11.08 6.39 25.10
CA SER A 161 -10.61 5.18 25.78
C SER A 161 -9.99 4.15 24.80
N ALA A 162 -10.63 3.96 23.62
CA ALA A 162 -10.10 3.06 22.59
C ALA A 162 -8.77 3.56 22.04
N ILE A 163 -8.67 4.85 21.71
CA ILE A 163 -7.45 5.47 21.19
C ILE A 163 -6.31 5.40 22.20
N GLU A 164 -6.57 5.76 23.46
CA GLU A 164 -5.57 5.69 24.53
C GLU A 164 -5.04 4.27 24.73
N THR A 165 -5.93 3.27 24.66
CA THR A 165 -5.54 1.85 24.75
C THR A 165 -4.62 1.44 23.60
N MET A 166 -4.94 1.83 22.36
CA MET A 166 -4.10 1.56 21.20
C MET A 166 -2.77 2.32 21.26
N LYS A 167 -2.77 3.53 21.82
CA LYS A 167 -1.55 4.33 21.99
C LYS A 167 -0.55 3.71 22.97
N LYS A 168 -0.98 2.93 23.95
CA LYS A 168 -0.08 2.21 24.88
C LYS A 168 0.85 1.22 24.19
N VAL A 169 0.54 0.80 22.96
CA VAL A 169 1.36 -0.08 22.12
C VAL A 169 1.96 0.66 20.93
N ASP A 170 2.14 1.97 21.01
CA ASP A 170 2.72 2.85 19.98
C ASP A 170 2.01 2.79 18.63
N ALA A 171 0.71 2.44 18.60
CA ALA A 171 -0.04 2.36 17.37
C ALA A 171 -0.26 3.75 16.75
N ASN A 172 -0.09 3.83 15.44
CA ASN A 172 -0.52 4.97 14.65
C ASN A 172 -2.01 4.85 14.31
N ILE A 173 -2.79 5.90 14.59
CA ILE A 173 -4.25 5.83 14.58
C ILE A 173 -4.82 6.92 13.68
N LEU A 174 -5.75 6.51 12.81
CA LEU A 174 -6.64 7.40 12.08
C LEU A 174 -8.01 7.40 12.75
N ILE A 175 -8.63 8.56 12.80
CA ILE A 175 -9.99 8.77 13.28
C ILE A 175 -10.79 9.31 12.09
N GLN A 176 -11.90 8.66 11.78
CA GLN A 176 -12.78 9.09 10.68
C GLN A 176 -14.20 9.26 11.15
N GLU A 177 -14.93 10.15 10.53
CA GLU A 177 -16.38 10.18 10.64
C GLU A 177 -17.01 8.88 10.14
N PHE A 178 -18.14 8.54 10.71
CA PHE A 178 -18.92 7.39 10.24
C PHE A 178 -19.88 7.86 9.15
N VAL A 179 -19.77 7.26 7.97
CA VAL A 179 -20.65 7.52 6.84
C VAL A 179 -21.82 6.55 6.91
N SER A 180 -22.95 7.01 7.43
CA SER A 180 -24.14 6.18 7.68
C SER A 180 -24.76 5.62 6.41
N GLU A 181 -24.66 6.36 5.30
CA GLU A 181 -25.22 5.99 3.99
C GLU A 181 -24.54 4.74 3.42
N SER A 182 -23.27 4.52 3.72
CA SER A 182 -22.53 3.34 3.25
C SER A 182 -22.86 2.09 4.06
N SER A 183 -23.31 2.21 5.31
CA SER A 183 -23.71 1.10 6.21
C SER A 183 -22.81 -0.13 6.13
N GLY A 184 -21.50 0.05 5.92
CA GLY A 184 -20.52 -1.03 5.77
C GLY A 184 -20.53 -1.70 4.39
N GLN A 185 -21.12 -1.09 3.39
CA GLN A 185 -20.90 -1.47 1.98
C GLN A 185 -19.58 -0.88 1.49
N ASP A 186 -18.72 -1.73 0.92
CA ASP A 186 -17.47 -1.37 0.27
C ASP A 186 -17.70 -0.91 -1.19
#